data_e8606024a378427046ec5dc8a521f5e3
#
_entry.id   e8606024a378427046ec5dc8a521f5e3
#
_cell.length_a   1.000
_cell.length_b   1.000
_cell.length_c   1.000
_cell.angle_alpha   90.00
_cell.angle_beta   90.00
_cell.angle_gamma   90.00
#
_symmetry.space_group_name_H-M   'P 1'
#
loop_
_entity.id
_entity.type
_entity.pdbx_description
1 polymer ?
#
loop_
_entity_poly.entity_id
_entity_poly.type
_entity_poly.pdbx_seq_one_letter_code
_entity_poly.pdbx_strand_id
1 'polypeptide(L)'
;DGLGSGVKASILSTLTSKIISTLISEGLSIEECVKTIATTLPVCSVRGVAYSTFSILHFENNERVEIIQYDNPTVLLLREGQNVEYDKTLLQIEGKKIYRSSIDLKEDDVIVAMSDGCPHAGTGLVYNFGWKLSNIAEFLAPLAYAGYSAKNLATVLIEEVNKLYGGKPGDDATVCVARIRKRCPVNIMFGPSSDKNDSMRMASLFFAKAGKHIVCGGTTSTIVSKYLNKPLKASLVFEKSDVPPIAEIEGVDLVTEGVITINKVLEYARDFVGDNKLYDQWNVQHDGAALISRMLFE
;
A
#
# COMPACT_ATOMS: atom_id res chain seq x y z
N ASP A 1 3.95 -14.40 -12.33
CA ASP A 1 5.17 -15.18 -12.09
C ASP A 1 5.54 -15.98 -13.33
N GLY A 2 6.84 -16.21 -13.58
CA GLY A 2 7.36 -16.92 -14.75
C GLY A 2 7.81 -18.33 -14.37
N LEU A 3 7.42 -19.34 -15.14
CA LEU A 3 7.78 -20.73 -14.86
C LEU A 3 9.31 -20.95 -14.93
N GLY A 4 9.91 -21.42 -13.85
CA GLY A 4 11.33 -21.64 -13.69
C GLY A 4 12.05 -20.43 -13.09
N SER A 5 13.34 -20.31 -13.31
CA SER A 5 14.17 -19.24 -12.76
C SER A 5 15.01 -18.55 -13.84
N GLY A 6 15.49 -17.34 -13.54
CA GLY A 6 16.40 -16.58 -14.39
C GLY A 6 15.72 -15.75 -15.48
N VAL A 7 16.52 -15.31 -16.46
CA VAL A 7 16.14 -14.29 -17.45
C VAL A 7 14.87 -14.63 -18.24
N LYS A 8 14.67 -15.90 -18.61
CA LYS A 8 13.48 -16.29 -19.38
C LYS A 8 12.20 -16.17 -18.57
N ALA A 9 12.19 -16.62 -17.31
CA ALA A 9 11.05 -16.48 -16.41
C ALA A 9 10.73 -15.01 -16.16
N SER A 10 11.73 -14.18 -15.88
CA SER A 10 11.58 -12.74 -15.70
C SER A 10 11.00 -12.03 -16.93
N ILE A 11 11.46 -12.36 -18.14
CA ILE A 11 10.90 -11.80 -19.40
C ILE A 11 9.43 -12.19 -19.55
N LEU A 12 9.07 -13.45 -19.31
CA LEU A 12 7.70 -13.93 -19.45
C LEU A 12 6.76 -13.31 -18.45
N SER A 13 7.18 -13.19 -17.18
CA SER A 13 6.44 -12.52 -16.13
C SER A 13 6.19 -11.04 -16.46
N THR A 14 7.25 -10.33 -16.85
CA THR A 14 7.15 -8.91 -17.24
C THR A 14 6.25 -8.73 -18.47
N LEU A 15 6.39 -9.58 -19.49
CA LEU A 15 5.59 -9.50 -20.71
C LEU A 15 4.10 -9.77 -20.39
N THR A 16 3.81 -10.79 -19.59
CA THR A 16 2.44 -11.13 -19.17
C THR A 16 1.80 -9.96 -18.43
N SER A 17 2.50 -9.42 -17.44
CA SER A 17 2.03 -8.27 -16.67
C SER A 17 1.78 -7.04 -17.54
N LYS A 18 2.69 -6.75 -18.49
CA LYS A 18 2.56 -5.62 -19.42
C LYS A 18 1.40 -5.80 -20.39
N ILE A 19 1.22 -7.00 -20.95
CA ILE A 19 0.10 -7.31 -21.82
C ILE A 19 -1.22 -7.11 -21.08
N ILE A 20 -1.38 -7.69 -19.89
CA ILE A 20 -2.59 -7.55 -19.08
C ILE A 20 -2.90 -6.08 -18.82
N SER A 21 -1.94 -5.33 -18.27
CA SER A 21 -2.14 -3.94 -17.90
C SER A 21 -2.50 -3.07 -19.11
N THR A 22 -1.88 -3.32 -20.27
CA THR A 22 -2.17 -2.57 -21.50
C THR A 22 -3.58 -2.89 -22.02
N LEU A 23 -3.95 -4.16 -22.12
CA LEU A 23 -5.27 -4.55 -22.65
C LEU A 23 -6.41 -3.99 -21.77
N ILE A 24 -6.26 -4.04 -20.43
CA ILE A 24 -7.25 -3.46 -19.51
C ILE A 24 -7.30 -1.94 -19.66
N SER A 25 -6.15 -1.26 -19.81
CA SER A 25 -6.13 0.20 -19.99
C SER A 25 -6.76 0.65 -21.31
N GLU A 26 -6.72 -0.18 -22.34
CA GLU A 26 -7.39 0.05 -23.64
C GLU A 26 -8.89 -0.30 -23.60
N GLY A 27 -9.41 -0.71 -22.44
CA GLY A 27 -10.84 -0.97 -22.24
C GLY A 27 -11.32 -2.35 -22.68
N LEU A 28 -10.42 -3.31 -22.91
CA LEU A 28 -10.82 -4.69 -23.15
C LEU A 28 -11.41 -5.30 -21.87
N SER A 29 -12.40 -6.17 -22.06
CA SER A 29 -12.95 -6.95 -20.95
C SER A 29 -11.89 -7.90 -20.37
N ILE A 30 -12.04 -8.23 -19.11
CA ILE A 30 -11.11 -9.14 -18.42
C ILE A 30 -11.10 -10.52 -19.12
N GLU A 31 -12.26 -10.99 -19.61
CA GLU A 31 -12.36 -12.22 -20.37
C GLU A 31 -11.54 -12.19 -21.67
N GLU A 32 -11.58 -11.10 -22.42
CA GLU A 32 -10.78 -10.91 -23.62
C GLU A 32 -9.29 -10.84 -23.31
N CYS A 33 -8.92 -10.16 -22.23
CA CYS A 33 -7.53 -10.10 -21.75
C CYS A 33 -7.02 -11.51 -21.41
N VAL A 34 -7.78 -12.27 -20.63
CA VAL A 34 -7.43 -13.64 -20.22
C VAL A 34 -7.34 -14.56 -21.42
N LYS A 35 -8.28 -14.48 -22.38
CA LYS A 35 -8.24 -15.26 -23.61
C LYS A 35 -6.99 -14.94 -24.43
N THR A 36 -6.67 -13.66 -24.60
CA THR A 36 -5.48 -13.21 -25.33
C THR A 36 -4.21 -13.77 -24.69
N ILE A 37 -4.09 -13.70 -23.35
CA ILE A 37 -2.94 -14.25 -22.63
C ILE A 37 -2.88 -15.75 -22.79
N ALA A 38 -4.02 -16.45 -22.62
CA ALA A 38 -4.10 -17.90 -22.71
C ALA A 38 -3.65 -18.41 -24.09
N THR A 39 -3.92 -17.65 -25.15
CA THR A 39 -3.52 -17.99 -26.53
C THR A 39 -2.11 -17.52 -26.90
N THR A 40 -1.63 -16.45 -26.28
CA THR A 40 -0.34 -15.81 -26.62
C THR A 40 0.83 -16.41 -25.85
N LEU A 41 0.61 -16.78 -24.58
CA LEU A 41 1.68 -17.34 -23.75
C LEU A 41 2.05 -18.76 -24.24
N PRO A 42 3.36 -19.01 -24.44
CA PRO A 42 3.83 -20.35 -24.78
C PRO A 42 3.48 -21.34 -23.66
N VAL A 43 3.21 -22.59 -24.04
CA VAL A 43 2.94 -23.70 -23.11
C VAL A 43 4.19 -24.54 -22.97
N CYS A 44 4.56 -24.87 -21.72
CA CYS A 44 5.63 -25.79 -21.45
C CYS A 44 5.26 -27.20 -21.96
N SER A 45 6.00 -27.69 -22.94
CA SER A 45 5.75 -29.03 -23.56
C SER A 45 5.90 -30.19 -22.56
N VAL A 46 6.64 -29.97 -21.45
CA VAL A 46 6.90 -31.00 -20.43
C VAL A 46 5.81 -31.04 -19.36
N ARG A 47 5.31 -29.87 -18.94
CA ARG A 47 4.34 -29.75 -17.84
C ARG A 47 2.91 -29.48 -18.30
N GLY A 48 2.69 -29.12 -19.56
CA GLY A 48 1.37 -28.79 -20.11
C GLY A 48 0.73 -27.53 -19.56
N VAL A 49 1.49 -26.72 -18.81
CA VAL A 49 1.04 -25.43 -18.22
C VAL A 49 1.66 -24.26 -18.96
N ALA A 50 1.02 -23.09 -18.93
CA ALA A 50 1.60 -21.89 -19.51
C ALA A 50 2.89 -21.51 -18.77
N TYR A 51 3.81 -20.86 -19.47
CA TYR A 51 5.08 -20.42 -18.89
C TYR A 51 4.95 -19.25 -17.91
N SER A 52 3.75 -18.75 -17.65
CA SER A 52 3.53 -17.70 -16.67
C SER A 52 2.20 -17.91 -15.96
N THR A 53 2.22 -17.78 -14.64
CA THR A 53 1.05 -17.72 -13.76
C THR A 53 0.70 -16.27 -13.50
N PHE A 54 -0.53 -15.97 -13.11
CA PHE A 54 -0.92 -14.60 -12.82
C PHE A 54 -2.10 -14.48 -11.84
N SER A 55 -2.14 -13.37 -11.15
CA SER A 55 -3.31 -12.89 -10.42
C SER A 55 -3.63 -11.48 -10.88
N ILE A 56 -4.88 -11.20 -11.22
CA ILE A 56 -5.38 -9.88 -11.59
C ILE A 56 -6.31 -9.43 -10.48
N LEU A 57 -6.07 -8.24 -9.95
CA LEU A 57 -6.96 -7.54 -9.02
C LEU A 57 -7.49 -6.30 -9.74
N HIS A 58 -8.74 -6.33 -10.14
CA HIS A 58 -9.39 -5.21 -10.81
C HIS A 58 -10.39 -4.55 -9.87
N PHE A 59 -10.08 -3.32 -9.44
CA PHE A 59 -10.90 -2.54 -8.52
C PHE A 59 -11.89 -1.66 -9.28
N GLU A 60 -13.19 -1.88 -9.07
CA GLU A 60 -14.25 -1.10 -9.68
C GLU A 60 -14.80 -0.09 -8.67
N ASN A 61 -14.65 1.20 -8.98
CA ASN A 61 -15.19 2.34 -8.19
C ASN A 61 -14.85 2.30 -6.68
N ASN A 62 -13.86 1.54 -6.26
CA ASN A 62 -13.53 1.24 -4.86
C ASN A 62 -14.65 0.57 -4.07
N GLU A 63 -15.65 -0.01 -4.72
CA GLU A 63 -16.78 -0.71 -4.12
C GLU A 63 -16.67 -2.22 -4.27
N ARG A 64 -15.96 -2.66 -5.32
CA ARG A 64 -15.82 -4.07 -5.67
C ARG A 64 -14.43 -4.37 -6.18
N VAL A 65 -13.96 -5.59 -5.93
CA VAL A 65 -12.78 -6.14 -6.60
C VAL A 65 -13.14 -7.40 -7.36
N GLU A 66 -12.74 -7.46 -8.60
CA GLU A 66 -12.74 -8.67 -9.39
C GLU A 66 -11.35 -9.31 -9.34
N ILE A 67 -11.31 -10.59 -8.97
CA ILE A 67 -10.08 -11.36 -8.81
C ILE A 67 -10.06 -12.46 -9.86
N ILE A 68 -9.04 -12.49 -10.69
CA ILE A 68 -8.82 -13.55 -11.67
C ILE A 68 -7.47 -14.20 -11.41
N GLN A 69 -7.46 -15.50 -11.26
CA GLN A 69 -6.28 -16.26 -10.90
C GLN A 69 -6.04 -17.44 -11.85
N TYR A 70 -4.81 -17.54 -12.28
CA TYR A 70 -4.33 -18.69 -13.03
C TYR A 70 -3.07 -19.24 -12.36
N ASP A 71 -3.18 -20.42 -11.78
CA ASP A 71 -2.09 -21.23 -11.19
C ASP A 71 -1.21 -20.48 -10.16
N ASN A 72 -1.77 -19.47 -9.50
CA ASN A 72 -1.16 -18.73 -8.39
C ASN A 72 -1.83 -19.08 -7.05
N PRO A 73 -1.15 -18.87 -5.92
CA PRO A 73 -1.76 -19.00 -4.60
C PRO A 73 -3.04 -18.18 -4.48
N THR A 74 -4.03 -18.73 -3.77
CA THR A 74 -5.29 -18.02 -3.55
C THR A 74 -5.05 -16.67 -2.91
N VAL A 75 -5.62 -15.62 -3.47
CA VAL A 75 -5.62 -14.27 -2.88
C VAL A 75 -6.33 -14.33 -1.53
N LEU A 76 -5.70 -13.76 -0.50
CA LEU A 76 -6.31 -13.68 0.83
C LEU A 76 -7.17 -12.43 0.94
N LEU A 77 -8.33 -12.56 1.59
CA LEU A 77 -9.16 -11.45 2.04
C LEU A 77 -9.14 -11.42 3.57
N LEU A 78 -8.43 -10.44 4.14
CA LEU A 78 -8.42 -10.22 5.58
C LEU A 78 -9.44 -9.15 5.92
N ARG A 79 -10.44 -9.51 6.71
CA ARG A 79 -11.54 -8.65 7.13
C ARG A 79 -11.76 -8.85 8.62
N GLU A 80 -11.83 -7.78 9.39
CA GLU A 80 -12.07 -7.81 10.84
C GLU A 80 -11.12 -8.76 11.60
N GLY A 81 -9.85 -8.81 11.19
CA GLY A 81 -8.83 -9.64 11.82
C GLY A 81 -8.90 -11.14 11.47
N GLN A 82 -9.67 -11.51 10.47
CA GLN A 82 -9.81 -12.90 10.03
C GLN A 82 -9.60 -13.05 8.52
N ASN A 83 -9.17 -14.24 8.10
CA ASN A 83 -9.17 -14.61 6.70
C ASN A 83 -10.59 -15.05 6.30
N VAL A 84 -11.19 -14.34 5.36
CA VAL A 84 -12.54 -14.60 4.89
C VAL A 84 -12.50 -15.38 3.58
N GLU A 85 -13.18 -16.50 3.54
CA GLU A 85 -13.39 -17.26 2.30
C GLU A 85 -14.41 -16.54 1.41
N TYR A 86 -14.22 -16.65 0.11
CA TYR A 86 -15.08 -16.09 -0.91
C TYR A 86 -15.32 -17.05 -2.06
N ASP A 87 -16.43 -16.88 -2.76
CA ASP A 87 -16.83 -17.76 -3.87
C ASP A 87 -15.89 -17.63 -5.06
N LYS A 88 -15.59 -18.78 -5.68
CA LYS A 88 -14.75 -18.89 -6.86
C LYS A 88 -15.48 -19.61 -7.98
N THR A 89 -15.63 -18.96 -9.09
CA THR A 89 -16.17 -19.56 -10.33
C THR A 89 -15.03 -20.08 -11.18
N LEU A 90 -15.10 -21.35 -11.57
CA LEU A 90 -14.13 -21.93 -12.49
C LEU A 90 -14.50 -21.58 -13.92
N LEU A 91 -13.60 -20.94 -14.62
CA LEU A 91 -13.65 -20.69 -16.07
C LEU A 91 -12.68 -21.62 -16.78
N GLN A 92 -13.13 -22.23 -17.88
CA GLN A 92 -12.27 -22.97 -18.77
C GLN A 92 -12.03 -22.15 -20.04
N ILE A 93 -10.81 -21.65 -20.21
CA ILE A 93 -10.42 -20.82 -21.36
C ILE A 93 -9.20 -21.46 -22.01
N GLU A 94 -9.34 -21.89 -23.29
CA GLU A 94 -8.27 -22.55 -24.05
C GLU A 94 -7.64 -23.73 -23.29
N GLY A 95 -8.48 -24.56 -22.65
CA GLY A 95 -8.06 -25.72 -21.85
C GLY A 95 -7.40 -25.38 -20.48
N LYS A 96 -7.30 -24.12 -20.11
CA LYS A 96 -6.74 -23.69 -18.83
C LYS A 96 -7.84 -23.46 -17.80
N LYS A 97 -7.58 -23.83 -16.54
CA LYS A 97 -8.47 -23.60 -15.39
C LYS A 97 -8.17 -22.26 -14.78
N ILE A 98 -9.08 -21.30 -14.90
CA ILE A 98 -8.94 -19.94 -14.40
C ILE A 98 -10.04 -19.73 -13.38
N TYR A 99 -9.71 -19.18 -12.23
CA TYR A 99 -10.67 -18.87 -11.18
C TYR A 99 -11.03 -17.38 -11.21
N ARG A 100 -12.33 -17.09 -11.19
CA ARG A 100 -12.88 -15.74 -11.10
C ARG A 100 -13.66 -15.58 -9.81
N SER A 101 -13.48 -14.47 -9.13
CA SER A 101 -14.22 -14.09 -7.94
C SER A 101 -14.59 -12.62 -8.02
N SER A 102 -15.73 -12.26 -7.43
CA SER A 102 -16.17 -10.87 -7.29
C SER A 102 -16.51 -10.63 -5.83
N ILE A 103 -15.88 -9.61 -5.21
CA ILE A 103 -15.99 -9.34 -3.79
C ILE A 103 -16.42 -7.89 -3.60
N ASP A 104 -17.51 -7.67 -2.87
CA ASP A 104 -17.88 -6.34 -2.41
C ASP A 104 -16.94 -5.92 -1.27
N LEU A 105 -16.32 -4.75 -1.45
CA LEU A 105 -15.29 -4.22 -0.58
C LEU A 105 -15.93 -3.52 0.63
N LYS A 106 -15.27 -3.69 1.78
CA LYS A 106 -15.58 -2.96 3.01
C LYS A 106 -14.38 -2.12 3.44
N GLU A 107 -14.65 -1.08 4.20
CA GLU A 107 -13.60 -0.31 4.85
C GLU A 107 -12.73 -1.24 5.71
N ASP A 108 -11.43 -1.03 5.68
CA ASP A 108 -10.40 -1.84 6.32
C ASP A 108 -10.16 -3.25 5.77
N ASP A 109 -10.83 -3.67 4.70
CA ASP A 109 -10.45 -4.88 3.99
C ASP A 109 -8.99 -4.82 3.54
N VAL A 110 -8.29 -5.94 3.72
CA VAL A 110 -6.94 -6.12 3.20
C VAL A 110 -6.92 -7.30 2.26
N ILE A 111 -6.51 -7.05 1.02
CA ILE A 111 -6.39 -8.06 -0.03
C ILE A 111 -4.90 -8.32 -0.24
N VAL A 112 -4.50 -9.59 -0.16
CA VAL A 112 -3.10 -10.01 -0.31
C VAL A 112 -2.99 -11.01 -1.45
N ALA A 113 -2.32 -10.60 -2.52
CA ALA A 113 -1.91 -11.48 -3.60
C ALA A 113 -0.40 -11.77 -3.51
N MET A 114 0.00 -12.98 -3.85
CA MET A 114 1.40 -13.38 -3.77
C MET A 114 1.75 -14.44 -4.81
N SER A 115 3.04 -14.55 -5.15
CA SER A 115 3.56 -15.69 -5.92
C SER A 115 3.77 -16.91 -5.02
N ASP A 116 3.98 -18.05 -5.62
CA ASP A 116 4.14 -19.34 -4.93
C ASP A 116 5.42 -19.43 -4.07
N GLY A 117 6.42 -18.60 -4.35
CA GLY A 117 7.59 -18.47 -3.49
C GLY A 117 7.28 -18.10 -2.04
N CYS A 118 6.14 -17.42 -1.76
CA CYS A 118 5.75 -17.11 -0.39
C CYS A 118 5.26 -18.36 0.38
N PRO A 119 4.24 -19.11 -0.08
CA PRO A 119 3.82 -20.33 0.62
C PRO A 119 4.84 -21.46 0.57
N HIS A 120 5.82 -21.45 -0.34
CA HIS A 120 6.92 -22.42 -0.35
C HIS A 120 8.08 -22.06 0.55
N ALA A 121 8.08 -20.88 1.17
CA ALA A 121 9.14 -20.47 2.08
C ALA A 121 9.33 -21.46 3.24
N GLY A 122 10.58 -21.73 3.56
CA GLY A 122 10.95 -22.66 4.64
C GLY A 122 10.79 -24.14 4.30
N THR A 123 10.45 -24.51 3.06
CA THR A 123 10.34 -25.91 2.65
C THR A 123 11.68 -26.65 2.85
N GLY A 124 11.62 -27.76 3.59
CA GLY A 124 12.81 -28.57 3.91
C GLY A 124 13.77 -27.95 4.95
N LEU A 125 13.46 -26.76 5.48
CA LEU A 125 14.22 -26.10 6.54
C LEU A 125 13.41 -26.02 7.84
N VAL A 126 12.36 -25.20 7.85
CA VAL A 126 11.50 -24.96 9.03
C VAL A 126 10.22 -25.78 8.92
N TYR A 127 9.71 -25.96 7.72
CA TYR A 127 8.47 -26.68 7.41
C TYR A 127 8.71 -27.80 6.40
N ASN A 128 8.01 -28.93 6.58
CA ASN A 128 8.10 -30.05 5.63
C ASN A 128 7.52 -29.69 4.25
N PHE A 129 6.46 -28.85 4.21
CA PHE A 129 5.70 -28.51 3.00
C PHE A 129 5.58 -26.99 2.75
N GLY A 130 6.49 -26.20 3.35
CA GLY A 130 6.48 -24.74 3.24
C GLY A 130 5.50 -24.06 4.22
N TRP A 131 5.46 -22.74 4.13
CA TRP A 131 4.63 -21.85 4.97
C TRP A 131 3.23 -21.74 4.38
N LYS A 132 2.35 -22.64 4.75
CA LYS A 132 0.99 -22.73 4.17
C LYS A 132 0.24 -21.40 4.17
N LEU A 133 -0.66 -21.24 3.21
CA LEU A 133 -1.47 -20.03 3.06
C LEU A 133 -2.27 -19.67 4.32
N SER A 134 -2.77 -20.70 5.06
CA SER A 134 -3.44 -20.50 6.35
C SER A 134 -2.54 -19.85 7.38
N ASN A 135 -1.27 -20.27 7.45
CA ASN A 135 -0.30 -19.71 8.40
C ASN A 135 0.08 -18.27 8.03
N ILE A 136 0.17 -17.98 6.72
CA ILE A 136 0.37 -16.60 6.24
C ILE A 136 -0.83 -15.72 6.64
N ALA A 137 -2.05 -16.22 6.46
CA ALA A 137 -3.25 -15.50 6.86
C ALA A 137 -3.30 -15.25 8.38
N GLU A 138 -3.01 -16.28 9.19
CA GLU A 138 -2.93 -16.17 10.66
C GLU A 138 -1.85 -15.19 11.12
N PHE A 139 -0.73 -15.10 10.40
CA PHE A 139 0.34 -14.15 10.68
C PHE A 139 -0.08 -12.70 10.35
N LEU A 140 -0.73 -12.48 9.21
CA LEU A 140 -1.09 -11.13 8.75
C LEU A 140 -2.37 -10.58 9.38
N ALA A 141 -3.34 -11.42 9.73
CA ALA A 141 -4.66 -10.97 10.17
C ALA A 141 -4.63 -10.06 11.42
N PRO A 142 -3.86 -10.38 12.49
CA PRO A 142 -3.74 -9.48 13.64
C PRO A 142 -3.07 -8.15 13.30
N LEU A 143 -2.07 -8.14 12.41
CA LEU A 143 -1.38 -6.93 11.98
C LEU A 143 -2.30 -6.04 11.12
N ALA A 144 -3.09 -6.64 10.24
CA ALA A 144 -4.10 -5.96 9.46
C ALA A 144 -5.17 -5.32 10.36
N TYR A 145 -5.64 -6.05 11.38
CA TYR A 145 -6.60 -5.56 12.37
C TYR A 145 -6.04 -4.44 13.23
N ALA A 146 -4.74 -4.51 13.56
CA ALA A 146 -4.03 -3.46 14.31
C ALA A 146 -3.79 -2.17 13.48
N GLY A 147 -4.21 -2.13 12.21
CA GLY A 147 -4.14 -0.93 11.38
C GLY A 147 -2.85 -0.77 10.58
N TYR A 148 -2.02 -1.80 10.45
CA TYR A 148 -0.81 -1.73 9.64
C TYR A 148 -1.13 -1.33 8.20
N SER A 149 -0.34 -0.42 7.63
CA SER A 149 -0.51 0.00 6.25
C SER A 149 -0.25 -1.15 5.26
N ALA A 150 -0.76 -1.04 4.03
CA ALA A 150 -0.54 -2.04 2.99
C ALA A 150 0.96 -2.29 2.76
N LYS A 151 1.77 -1.22 2.76
CA LYS A 151 3.22 -1.31 2.59
C LYS A 151 3.88 -2.07 3.74
N ASN A 152 3.49 -1.76 4.98
CA ASN A 152 4.06 -2.43 6.15
C ASN A 152 3.71 -3.92 6.19
N LEU A 153 2.46 -4.27 5.86
CA LEU A 153 2.05 -5.67 5.74
C LEU A 153 2.86 -6.42 4.67
N ALA A 154 3.09 -5.79 3.52
CA ALA A 154 3.92 -6.38 2.47
C ALA A 154 5.38 -6.55 2.92
N THR A 155 5.95 -5.53 3.58
CA THR A 155 7.33 -5.56 4.08
C THR A 155 7.52 -6.68 5.12
N VAL A 156 6.66 -6.72 6.14
CA VAL A 156 6.73 -7.74 7.21
C VAL A 156 6.55 -9.15 6.64
N LEU A 157 5.66 -9.33 5.67
CA LEU A 157 5.48 -10.61 5.01
C LEU A 157 6.73 -11.06 4.25
N ILE A 158 7.33 -10.18 3.45
CA ILE A 158 8.56 -10.49 2.69
C ILE A 158 9.75 -10.72 3.62
N GLU A 159 9.88 -9.98 4.70
CA GLU A 159 10.93 -10.20 5.70
C GLU A 159 10.79 -11.58 6.36
N GLU A 160 9.57 -12.01 6.71
CA GLU A 160 9.36 -13.33 7.27
C GLU A 160 9.61 -14.43 6.26
N VAL A 161 9.19 -14.27 4.99
CA VAL A 161 9.54 -15.17 3.88
C VAL A 161 11.05 -15.31 3.75
N ASN A 162 11.80 -14.20 3.78
CA ASN A 162 13.25 -14.21 3.69
C ASN A 162 13.92 -14.93 4.88
N LYS A 163 13.41 -14.74 6.08
CA LYS A 163 13.87 -15.47 7.29
C LYS A 163 13.64 -16.98 7.14
N LEU A 164 12.45 -17.38 6.68
CA LEU A 164 12.11 -18.79 6.47
C LEU A 164 13.01 -19.47 5.42
N TYR A 165 13.48 -18.72 4.43
CA TYR A 165 14.49 -19.17 3.46
C TYR A 165 15.93 -19.13 4.01
N GLY A 166 16.14 -18.66 5.24
CA GLY A 166 17.49 -18.50 5.81
C GLY A 166 18.34 -17.47 5.05
N GLY A 167 17.71 -16.46 4.47
CA GLY A 167 18.37 -15.41 3.67
C GLY A 167 18.84 -15.85 2.27
N LYS A 168 18.45 -17.05 1.83
CA LYS A 168 18.75 -17.58 0.49
C LYS A 168 17.48 -18.07 -0.16
N PRO A 169 16.71 -17.19 -0.81
CA PRO A 169 15.45 -17.56 -1.45
C PRO A 169 15.63 -18.72 -2.42
N GLY A 170 14.76 -19.72 -2.30
CA GLY A 170 14.73 -20.87 -3.20
C GLY A 170 13.89 -20.58 -4.44
N ASP A 171 13.05 -19.54 -4.41
CA ASP A 171 12.20 -19.09 -5.49
C ASP A 171 11.94 -17.58 -5.39
N ASP A 172 11.49 -16.96 -6.48
CA ASP A 172 11.11 -15.56 -6.54
C ASP A 172 9.81 -15.34 -5.73
N ALA A 173 9.88 -14.46 -4.72
CA ALA A 173 8.75 -14.14 -3.87
C ALA A 173 8.25 -12.71 -4.15
N THR A 174 7.02 -12.60 -4.63
CA THR A 174 6.35 -11.33 -4.88
C THR A 174 5.11 -11.21 -4.03
N VAL A 175 4.90 -10.06 -3.43
CA VAL A 175 3.71 -9.74 -2.61
C VAL A 175 3.10 -8.43 -3.08
N CYS A 176 1.78 -8.43 -3.24
CA CYS A 176 0.97 -7.25 -3.47
C CYS A 176 -0.11 -7.17 -2.40
N VAL A 177 -0.15 -6.07 -1.67
CA VAL A 177 -1.16 -5.81 -0.63
C VAL A 177 -1.96 -4.58 -1.01
N ALA A 178 -3.28 -4.70 -1.01
CA ALA A 178 -4.21 -3.58 -1.13
C ALA A 178 -5.05 -3.46 0.14
N ARG A 179 -5.06 -2.28 0.77
CA ARG A 179 -5.92 -1.97 1.90
C ARG A 179 -6.98 -0.96 1.50
N ILE A 180 -8.24 -1.29 1.75
CA ILE A 180 -9.37 -0.42 1.48
C ILE A 180 -9.53 0.53 2.66
N ARG A 181 -9.44 1.82 2.42
CA ARG A 181 -9.59 2.83 3.47
C ARG A 181 -10.44 3.99 3.01
N LYS A 182 -11.13 4.61 3.95
CA LYS A 182 -11.83 5.85 3.68
C LYS A 182 -10.83 6.95 3.31
N ARG A 183 -11.16 7.70 2.25
CA ARG A 183 -10.33 8.85 1.87
C ARG A 183 -10.34 9.89 2.98
N CYS A 184 -9.17 10.23 3.51
CA CYS A 184 -8.95 11.30 4.47
C CYS A 184 -8.09 12.39 3.81
N PRO A 185 -8.67 13.46 3.25
CA PRO A 185 -7.90 14.54 2.66
C PRO A 185 -7.07 15.25 3.72
N VAL A 186 -5.83 15.60 3.37
CA VAL A 186 -4.94 16.41 4.21
C VAL A 186 -4.66 17.71 3.46
N ASN A 187 -4.97 18.82 4.10
CA ASN A 187 -4.72 20.16 3.59
C ASN A 187 -3.51 20.74 4.33
N ILE A 188 -2.53 21.24 3.60
CA ILE A 188 -1.33 21.83 4.18
C ILE A 188 -1.24 23.28 3.75
N MET A 189 -1.16 24.20 4.71
CA MET A 189 -0.87 25.61 4.49
C MET A 189 0.58 25.90 4.84
N PHE A 190 1.35 26.29 3.82
CA PHE A 190 2.78 26.50 3.93
C PHE A 190 3.14 27.90 3.39
N GLY A 191 3.58 28.76 4.29
CA GLY A 191 3.90 30.15 4.00
C GLY A 191 2.70 31.10 3.98
N PRO A 192 2.94 32.41 4.14
CA PRO A 192 1.92 33.44 3.97
C PRO A 192 1.60 33.66 2.50
N SER A 193 0.47 34.33 2.22
CA SER A 193 0.19 34.80 0.86
C SER A 193 1.24 35.83 0.42
N SER A 194 1.48 35.92 -0.89
CA SER A 194 2.37 36.92 -1.48
C SER A 194 1.85 38.35 -1.25
N ASP A 195 0.53 38.54 -1.26
CA ASP A 195 -0.13 39.79 -0.81
C ASP A 195 -0.67 39.61 0.62
N LYS A 196 -0.23 40.48 1.52
CA LYS A 196 -0.69 40.49 2.91
C LYS A 196 -2.20 40.68 3.06
N ASN A 197 -2.83 41.40 2.13
CA ASN A 197 -4.27 41.62 2.13
C ASN A 197 -5.07 40.35 1.84
N ASP A 198 -4.50 39.38 1.14
CA ASP A 198 -5.13 38.10 0.82
C ASP A 198 -5.00 37.03 1.93
N SER A 199 -4.28 37.33 3.00
CA SER A 199 -4.01 36.34 4.06
C SER A 199 -5.28 35.76 4.70
N MET A 200 -6.29 36.60 4.95
CA MET A 200 -7.57 36.15 5.51
C MET A 200 -8.39 35.33 4.52
N ARG A 201 -8.36 35.72 3.23
CA ARG A 201 -9.01 34.96 2.14
C ARG A 201 -8.35 33.59 1.96
N MET A 202 -7.03 33.53 2.00
CA MET A 202 -6.26 32.28 1.94
C MET A 202 -6.64 31.37 3.09
N ALA A 203 -6.70 31.86 4.33
CA ALA A 203 -7.13 31.09 5.49
C ALA A 203 -8.58 30.58 5.34
N SER A 204 -9.50 31.43 4.86
CA SER A 204 -10.88 31.05 4.60
C SER A 204 -11.00 29.91 3.59
N LEU A 205 -10.27 29.99 2.48
CA LEU A 205 -10.23 28.93 1.44
C LEU A 205 -9.61 27.63 1.96
N PHE A 206 -8.62 27.74 2.83
CA PHE A 206 -7.99 26.59 3.46
C PHE A 206 -8.97 25.84 4.38
N PHE A 207 -9.64 26.54 5.29
CA PHE A 207 -10.59 25.93 6.22
C PHE A 207 -11.95 25.55 5.58
N ALA A 208 -12.25 26.04 4.38
CA ALA A 208 -13.43 25.61 3.62
C ALA A 208 -13.30 24.18 3.06
N LYS A 209 -12.10 23.63 3.02
CA LYS A 209 -11.85 22.27 2.53
C LYS A 209 -12.12 21.25 3.61
N ALA A 210 -12.73 20.13 3.24
CA ALA A 210 -12.88 18.99 4.15
C ALA A 210 -11.55 18.28 4.40
N GLY A 211 -11.43 17.62 5.55
CA GLY A 211 -10.27 16.82 5.94
C GLY A 211 -9.42 17.46 7.02
N LYS A 212 -8.23 16.93 7.23
CA LYS A 212 -7.27 17.43 8.21
C LYS A 212 -6.60 18.73 7.73
N HIS A 213 -6.27 19.61 8.66
CA HIS A 213 -5.64 20.89 8.40
C HIS A 213 -4.30 20.99 9.13
N ILE A 214 -3.21 21.11 8.35
CA ILE A 214 -1.85 21.25 8.85
C ILE A 214 -1.35 22.66 8.51
N VAL A 215 -0.81 23.35 9.48
CA VAL A 215 -0.26 24.70 9.33
C VAL A 215 1.23 24.68 9.60
N CYS A 216 2.04 25.05 8.60
CA CYS A 216 3.49 25.04 8.69
C CYS A 216 4.07 26.45 8.62
N GLY A 217 4.86 26.82 9.63
CA GLY A 217 5.59 28.08 9.72
C GLY A 217 4.97 29.11 10.68
N GLY A 218 5.83 29.80 11.44
CA GLY A 218 5.43 30.73 12.49
C GLY A 218 4.56 31.91 12.00
N THR A 219 4.89 32.50 10.85
CA THR A 219 4.08 33.56 10.24
C THR A 219 2.70 33.05 9.82
N THR A 220 2.65 31.86 9.21
CA THR A 220 1.41 31.20 8.79
C THR A 220 0.53 30.91 9.99
N SER A 221 1.12 30.36 11.06
CA SER A 221 0.43 30.06 12.32
C SER A 221 -0.15 31.30 12.97
N THR A 222 0.56 32.43 12.92
CA THR A 222 0.07 33.72 13.41
C THR A 222 -1.14 34.22 12.60
N ILE A 223 -1.13 34.07 11.29
CA ILE A 223 -2.28 34.40 10.41
C ILE A 223 -3.48 33.55 10.76
N VAL A 224 -3.28 32.24 10.91
CA VAL A 224 -4.34 31.29 11.23
C VAL A 224 -4.91 31.54 12.63
N SER A 225 -4.05 31.80 13.62
CA SER A 225 -4.46 32.19 14.99
C SER A 225 -5.38 33.40 14.97
N LYS A 226 -5.03 34.45 14.20
CA LYS A 226 -5.87 35.62 14.01
C LYS A 226 -7.18 35.32 13.29
N TYR A 227 -7.14 34.54 12.24
CA TYR A 227 -8.33 34.15 11.47
C TYR A 227 -9.34 33.38 12.32
N LEU A 228 -8.88 32.38 13.09
CA LEU A 228 -9.73 31.60 13.99
C LEU A 228 -10.09 32.30 15.28
N ASN A 229 -9.43 33.42 15.58
CA ASN A 229 -9.48 34.11 16.88
C ASN A 229 -9.19 33.18 18.07
N LYS A 230 -8.15 32.32 17.88
CA LYS A 230 -7.69 31.34 18.86
C LYS A 230 -6.21 31.52 19.15
N PRO A 231 -5.75 31.36 20.43
CA PRO A 231 -4.36 31.54 20.78
C PRO A 231 -3.48 30.45 20.18
N LEU A 232 -2.29 30.84 19.69
CA LEU A 232 -1.19 29.95 19.39
C LEU A 232 -0.46 29.56 20.68
N LYS A 233 -0.46 28.28 21.02
CA LYS A 233 0.21 27.72 22.19
C LYS A 233 1.38 26.84 21.73
N ALA A 234 2.59 27.13 22.22
CA ALA A 234 3.73 26.24 22.01
C ALA A 234 3.55 24.96 22.83
N SER A 235 3.79 23.80 22.24
CA SER A 235 3.86 22.55 23.00
C SER A 235 5.11 22.57 23.91
N LEU A 236 4.92 22.14 25.14
CA LEU A 236 6.02 21.99 26.11
C LEU A 236 6.70 20.62 26.02
N VAL A 237 6.23 19.75 25.13
CA VAL A 237 6.82 18.42 24.93
C VAL A 237 8.03 18.58 24.01
N PHE A 238 9.21 18.53 24.59
CA PHE A 238 10.47 18.53 23.87
C PHE A 238 10.92 17.07 23.69
N GLU A 239 10.76 16.53 22.50
CA GLU A 239 11.52 15.34 22.12
C GLU A 239 12.93 15.77 21.66
N LYS A 240 13.93 14.94 21.92
CA LYS A 240 15.28 15.15 21.36
C LYS A 240 15.23 14.82 19.86
N SER A 241 14.74 15.74 19.07
CA SER A 241 14.63 15.67 17.62
C SER A 241 15.32 16.88 17.00
N ASP A 242 15.88 16.72 15.81
CA ASP A 242 16.40 17.82 14.99
C ASP A 242 15.27 18.70 14.40
N VAL A 243 14.02 18.33 14.67
CA VAL A 243 12.82 19.05 14.22
C VAL A 243 12.31 19.95 15.36
N PRO A 244 12.01 21.22 15.09
CA PRO A 244 11.44 22.13 16.09
C PRO A 244 10.12 21.63 16.69
N PRO A 245 9.80 22.01 17.93
CA PRO A 245 8.60 21.59 18.63
C PRO A 245 7.33 22.01 17.86
N ILE A 246 6.28 21.24 18.03
CA ILE A 246 4.96 21.53 17.50
C ILE A 246 4.26 22.62 18.32
N ALA A 247 3.22 23.21 17.75
CA ALA A 247 2.33 24.13 18.43
C ALA A 247 0.88 23.70 18.28
N GLU A 248 -0.01 24.33 19.00
CA GLU A 248 -1.45 24.04 18.99
C GLU A 248 -2.25 25.32 18.73
N ILE A 249 -3.23 25.20 17.87
CA ILE A 249 -4.31 26.18 17.66
C ILE A 249 -5.62 25.38 17.65
N GLU A 250 -6.57 25.74 18.47
CA GLU A 250 -7.88 25.09 18.50
C GLU A 250 -8.56 25.19 17.13
N GLY A 251 -8.91 24.04 16.55
CA GLY A 251 -9.48 23.94 15.19
C GLY A 251 -8.44 23.65 14.09
N VAL A 252 -7.18 23.41 14.45
CA VAL A 252 -6.11 22.96 13.54
C VAL A 252 -5.59 21.61 14.01
N ASP A 253 -5.47 20.63 13.11
CA ASP A 253 -5.04 19.28 13.46
C ASP A 253 -3.55 19.22 13.83
N LEU A 254 -2.73 20.03 13.18
CA LEU A 254 -1.29 20.10 13.48
C LEU A 254 -0.71 21.45 13.09
N VAL A 255 0.10 22.01 13.98
CA VAL A 255 0.86 23.24 13.74
C VAL A 255 2.35 22.95 13.94
N THR A 256 3.18 23.25 12.92
CA THR A 256 4.61 23.00 12.96
C THR A 256 5.42 24.23 12.57
N GLU A 257 6.73 24.15 12.80
CA GLU A 257 7.68 25.02 12.12
C GLU A 257 7.60 24.78 10.60
N GLY A 258 8.21 25.64 9.81
CA GLY A 258 8.09 25.62 8.35
C GLY A 258 9.14 24.73 7.67
N VAL A 259 10.29 25.35 7.31
CA VAL A 259 11.25 24.78 6.35
C VAL A 259 11.94 23.53 6.88
N ILE A 260 12.38 23.52 8.13
CA ILE A 260 13.10 22.40 8.73
C ILE A 260 12.19 21.17 8.77
N THR A 261 10.97 21.34 9.27
CA THR A 261 9.98 20.26 9.34
C THR A 261 9.66 19.68 7.96
N ILE A 262 9.39 20.53 6.96
CA ILE A 262 9.05 20.06 5.60
C ILE A 262 10.23 19.37 4.91
N ASN A 263 11.46 19.84 5.12
CA ASN A 263 12.64 19.15 4.59
C ASN A 263 12.78 17.75 5.19
N LYS A 264 12.48 17.58 6.48
CA LYS A 264 12.50 16.26 7.11
C LYS A 264 11.37 15.35 6.60
N VAL A 265 10.17 15.92 6.39
CA VAL A 265 9.06 15.18 5.73
C VAL A 265 9.47 14.72 4.33
N LEU A 266 10.18 15.55 3.56
CA LEU A 266 10.67 15.18 2.22
C LEU A 266 11.69 14.03 2.29
N GLU A 267 12.56 14.03 3.29
CA GLU A 267 13.49 12.90 3.53
C GLU A 267 12.72 11.60 3.79
N TYR A 268 11.75 11.62 4.70
CA TYR A 268 10.88 10.49 5.01
C TYR A 268 10.05 10.04 3.80
N ALA A 269 9.52 10.97 3.00
CA ALA A 269 8.76 10.65 1.80
C ALA A 269 9.61 9.92 0.75
N ARG A 270 10.85 10.35 0.55
CA ARG A 270 11.78 9.69 -0.39
C ARG A 270 12.12 8.27 0.08
N ASP A 271 12.38 8.10 1.37
CA ASP A 271 12.62 6.79 1.95
C ASP A 271 11.38 5.89 1.85
N PHE A 272 10.19 6.44 2.15
CA PHE A 272 8.92 5.71 2.06
C PHE A 272 8.64 5.18 0.65
N VAL A 273 8.91 5.97 -0.39
CA VAL A 273 8.76 5.52 -1.79
C VAL A 273 9.85 4.51 -2.19
N GLY A 274 11.02 4.59 -1.58
CA GLY A 274 12.15 3.67 -1.77
C GLY A 274 12.09 2.45 -0.84
N ASP A 275 13.17 2.28 -0.08
CA ASP A 275 13.43 1.10 0.76
C ASP A 275 12.70 1.12 2.12
N ASN A 276 12.12 2.24 2.50
CA ASN A 276 11.41 2.46 3.79
C ASN A 276 12.25 2.14 5.05
N LYS A 277 13.54 2.41 5.00
CA LYS A 277 14.48 2.13 6.10
C LYS A 277 14.30 3.04 7.32
N LEU A 278 13.71 4.22 7.11
CA LEU A 278 13.46 5.20 8.15
C LEU A 278 12.07 5.04 8.81
N TYR A 279 11.34 3.98 8.47
CA TYR A 279 9.98 3.74 8.99
C TYR A 279 9.92 3.82 10.52
N ASP A 280 10.79 3.09 11.22
CA ASP A 280 10.80 3.05 12.68
C ASP A 280 11.07 4.43 13.30
N GLN A 281 11.82 5.31 12.60
CA GLN A 281 12.08 6.66 13.08
C GLN A 281 10.82 7.52 13.03
N TRP A 282 10.18 7.63 11.86
CA TRP A 282 9.03 8.53 11.73
C TRP A 282 7.72 7.93 12.27
N ASN A 283 7.60 6.61 12.38
CA ASN A 283 6.40 5.97 12.93
C ASN A 283 6.31 6.09 14.46
N VAL A 284 7.43 6.08 15.15
CA VAL A 284 7.49 6.13 16.62
C VAL A 284 7.62 7.55 17.16
N GLN A 285 8.32 8.44 16.46
CA GLN A 285 8.54 9.82 16.88
C GLN A 285 7.25 10.65 16.87
N HIS A 286 7.19 11.67 17.75
CA HIS A 286 6.04 12.58 17.88
C HIS A 286 6.39 14.03 17.51
N ASP A 287 7.48 14.24 16.77
CA ASP A 287 7.80 15.54 16.21
C ASP A 287 6.91 15.90 15.01
N GLY A 288 6.94 17.15 14.58
CA GLY A 288 6.11 17.67 13.51
C GLY A 288 6.29 16.94 12.16
N ALA A 289 7.51 16.51 11.84
CA ALA A 289 7.79 15.82 10.60
C ALA A 289 7.23 14.39 10.60
N ALA A 290 7.40 13.67 11.71
CA ALA A 290 6.84 12.33 11.90
C ALA A 290 5.31 12.35 11.86
N LEU A 291 4.66 13.32 12.52
CA LEU A 291 3.21 13.47 12.51
C LEU A 291 2.66 13.78 11.11
N ILE A 292 3.30 14.70 10.37
CA ILE A 292 2.92 14.98 8.97
C ILE A 292 3.09 13.72 8.12
N SER A 293 4.21 13.02 8.26
CA SER A 293 4.49 11.80 7.46
C SER A 293 3.45 10.72 7.69
N ARG A 294 3.04 10.46 8.93
CA ARG A 294 1.93 9.54 9.22
C ARG A 294 0.62 9.98 8.57
N MET A 295 0.28 11.26 8.64
CA MET A 295 -0.95 11.77 8.02
C MET A 295 -0.96 11.67 6.49
N LEU A 296 0.22 11.68 5.85
CA LEU A 296 0.35 11.62 4.39
C LEU A 296 0.51 10.18 3.86
N PHE A 297 1.19 9.30 4.61
CA PHE A 297 1.59 7.98 4.12
C PHE A 297 0.70 6.85 4.65
N GLU A 298 0.02 7.07 5.77
CA GLU A 298 -0.90 6.14 6.45
C GLU A 298 -2.31 6.72 6.60
#